data_1843fc75500aee0b0a9cf68c116f3acf
#
_entry.id   1843fc75500aee0b0a9cf68c116f3acf
#
_cell.length_a   1.000
_cell.length_b   1.000
_cell.length_c   1.000
_cell.angle_alpha   90.00
_cell.angle_beta   90.00
_cell.angle_gamma   90.00
#
_symmetry.space_group_name_H-M   'P 1'
#
loop_
_entity.id
_entity.type
_entity.pdbx_description
1 polymer ?
#
loop_
_entity_poly.entity_id
_entity_poly.type
_entity_poly.pdbx_seq_one_letter_code
_entity_poly.pdbx_strand_id
1 'polypeptide(L)'
;SNIGTTQADHSWARDTDGGSIWAICTNPTPEASNGADMFSSYAMTPVFSDEAGFYAGGLNVAINVPVGHEVRYTTDGYAPNAGSMLYTGAINVATTTVLRAISFDLSGVNAPSYIATNTYFTGADSHTISVVSVSGNGQEDGEWPGGWGGDEPMHIEFFNANGSFRVEATGDSNEHGNDSNAYGQRGFDYVTRDQMGYDYAIEAQLFAIKDRNKFQRLIFKAAANDNYPFEPGAHIRDSYVHTLSHKADLKLDERTSESCIVYLNGLYWGVYDYREKVDDIDFTTKYYDQPRHFVDFLKTWGGTWEEYGSGNDWYTLVNFVTSQDMTDAANYDYVATQLHPLSLI
;
A
#
# COMPACT_ATOMS: atom_id res chain seq x y z
N SER A 1 3.25 -0.89 -29.65
CA SER A 1 3.64 0.34 -28.94
C SER A 1 3.32 0.11 -27.47
N ASN A 2 4.31 0.29 -26.63
CA ASN A 2 4.12 0.21 -25.18
C ASN A 2 3.34 1.47 -24.80
N ILE A 3 2.04 1.31 -24.57
CA ILE A 3 1.20 2.37 -24.05
C ILE A 3 1.53 2.42 -22.56
N GLY A 4 2.13 3.52 -22.08
CA GLY A 4 2.52 3.68 -20.68
C GLY A 4 1.32 3.64 -19.73
N THR A 5 1.59 3.54 -18.44
CA THR A 5 0.56 3.64 -17.39
C THR A 5 -0.03 5.05 -17.38
N THR A 6 -1.34 5.15 -17.15
CA THR A 6 -2.03 6.42 -16.89
C THR A 6 -2.28 6.59 -15.41
N GLN A 7 -2.58 7.81 -14.95
CA GLN A 7 -3.14 8.02 -13.62
C GLN A 7 -4.50 7.31 -13.50
N ALA A 8 -4.91 7.05 -12.26
CA ALA A 8 -6.22 6.48 -11.97
C ALA A 8 -7.33 7.30 -12.66
N ASP A 9 -8.35 6.62 -13.15
CA ASP A 9 -9.49 7.19 -13.89
C ASP A 9 -9.13 7.87 -15.22
N HIS A 10 -7.87 7.87 -15.62
CA HIS A 10 -7.44 8.33 -16.95
C HIS A 10 -7.33 7.16 -17.93
N SER A 11 -7.35 7.45 -19.22
CA SER A 11 -7.15 6.45 -20.26
C SER A 11 -6.27 6.96 -21.39
N TRP A 12 -5.65 6.04 -22.12
CA TRP A 12 -5.11 6.34 -23.45
C TRP A 12 -6.24 6.24 -24.47
N ALA A 13 -6.46 7.33 -25.18
CA ALA A 13 -7.47 7.42 -26.24
C ALA A 13 -6.90 8.04 -27.50
N ARG A 14 -7.60 7.90 -28.63
CA ARG A 14 -7.31 8.71 -29.82
C ARG A 14 -7.69 10.15 -29.54
N ASP A 15 -6.88 11.12 -29.98
CA ASP A 15 -7.17 12.55 -29.83
C ASP A 15 -8.51 12.96 -30.47
N THR A 16 -8.90 12.24 -31.51
CA THR A 16 -10.21 12.32 -32.18
C THR A 16 -10.63 10.92 -32.63
N ASP A 17 -11.90 10.69 -32.81
CA ASP A 17 -12.42 9.40 -33.27
C ASP A 17 -11.80 9.02 -34.61
N GLY A 18 -11.13 7.85 -34.64
CA GLY A 18 -10.40 7.37 -35.81
C GLY A 18 -9.09 8.09 -36.11
N GLY A 19 -8.67 9.05 -35.29
CA GLY A 19 -7.40 9.77 -35.40
C GLY A 19 -6.19 8.86 -35.26
N SER A 20 -5.01 9.33 -35.65
CA SER A 20 -3.75 8.58 -35.57
C SER A 20 -2.94 8.87 -34.32
N ILE A 21 -3.23 9.95 -33.61
CA ILE A 21 -2.52 10.42 -32.42
C ILE A 21 -3.16 9.80 -31.17
N TRP A 22 -2.32 9.26 -30.29
CA TRP A 22 -2.72 8.83 -28.98
C TRP A 22 -2.45 9.93 -27.95
N ALA A 23 -3.38 10.14 -27.06
CA ALA A 23 -3.32 11.13 -25.98
C ALA A 23 -3.85 10.57 -24.68
N ILE A 24 -3.50 11.22 -23.58
CA ILE A 24 -4.05 10.94 -22.26
C ILE A 24 -5.40 11.64 -22.18
N CYS A 25 -6.46 10.87 -21.94
CA CYS A 25 -7.81 11.38 -21.67
C CYS A 25 -8.03 11.37 -20.16
N THR A 26 -8.17 12.55 -19.56
CA THR A 26 -8.40 12.67 -18.11
C THR A 26 -9.87 12.56 -17.73
N ASN A 27 -10.75 12.54 -18.71
CA ASN A 27 -12.20 12.33 -18.53
C ASN A 27 -12.68 11.33 -19.60
N PRO A 28 -12.44 10.02 -19.42
CA PRO A 28 -12.79 8.99 -20.40
C PRO A 28 -14.29 9.02 -20.75
N THR A 29 -14.58 8.87 -22.03
CA THR A 29 -15.96 8.92 -22.59
C THR A 29 -16.35 7.56 -23.19
N PRO A 30 -16.66 6.53 -22.36
CA PRO A 30 -17.08 5.23 -22.86
C PRO A 30 -18.34 5.37 -23.74
N GLU A 31 -18.34 4.74 -24.93
CA GLU A 31 -19.45 4.75 -25.89
C GLU A 31 -19.82 6.15 -26.46
N ALA A 32 -18.95 7.17 -26.28
CA ALA A 32 -19.11 8.50 -26.84
C ALA A 32 -17.84 8.94 -27.58
N SER A 33 -17.97 9.99 -28.40
CA SER A 33 -16.86 10.52 -29.17
C SER A 33 -15.75 11.07 -28.27
N ASN A 34 -14.50 10.78 -28.61
CA ASN A 34 -13.33 11.41 -28.01
C ASN A 34 -13.40 12.92 -28.28
N GLY A 35 -13.01 13.73 -27.32
CA GLY A 35 -13.15 15.18 -27.49
C GLY A 35 -12.33 16.00 -26.53
N ALA A 36 -12.94 16.46 -25.46
CA ALA A 36 -12.30 17.34 -24.50
C ALA A 36 -11.31 16.59 -23.58
N ASP A 37 -10.46 17.35 -22.90
CA ASP A 37 -9.54 16.84 -21.84
C ASP A 37 -8.50 15.83 -22.36
N MET A 38 -7.97 16.10 -23.56
CA MET A 38 -6.94 15.30 -24.22
C MET A 38 -5.56 15.98 -24.10
N PHE A 39 -4.60 15.27 -23.54
CA PHE A 39 -3.26 15.77 -23.22
C PHE A 39 -2.16 14.92 -23.84
N SER A 40 -1.03 15.52 -24.18
CA SER A 40 0.09 14.79 -24.79
C SER A 40 0.89 13.98 -23.77
N SER A 41 0.96 14.46 -22.53
CA SER A 41 1.66 13.82 -21.39
C SER A 41 1.15 14.40 -20.07
N TYR A 42 1.75 13.97 -18.97
CA TYR A 42 1.61 14.63 -17.66
C TYR A 42 2.63 15.74 -17.50
N ALA A 43 2.27 16.79 -16.77
CA ALA A 43 3.21 17.81 -16.31
C ALA A 43 4.29 17.18 -15.41
N MET A 44 5.43 17.84 -15.27
CA MET A 44 6.51 17.37 -14.42
C MET A 44 6.08 17.41 -12.95
N THR A 45 6.31 16.30 -12.25
CA THR A 45 6.08 16.23 -10.80
C THR A 45 6.97 17.24 -10.07
N PRO A 46 6.43 18.01 -9.12
CA PRO A 46 7.22 18.94 -8.32
C PRO A 46 8.35 18.23 -7.54
N VAL A 47 9.45 18.94 -7.29
CA VAL A 47 10.58 18.44 -6.51
C VAL A 47 10.85 19.40 -5.37
N PHE A 48 10.91 18.88 -4.15
CA PHE A 48 11.24 19.66 -2.95
C PHE A 48 12.76 19.81 -2.80
N SER A 49 13.19 20.94 -2.17
CA SER A 49 14.61 21.22 -1.94
C SER A 49 15.23 20.34 -0.87
N ASP A 50 14.42 19.83 0.04
CA ASP A 50 14.86 19.04 1.19
C ASP A 50 14.19 17.66 1.15
N GLU A 51 14.92 16.63 1.52
CA GLU A 51 14.39 15.26 1.57
C GLU A 51 13.41 15.10 2.73
N ALA A 52 12.49 14.15 2.60
CA ALA A 52 11.64 13.72 3.71
C ALA A 52 12.50 13.21 4.88
N GLY A 53 12.15 13.52 6.12
CA GLY A 53 12.93 13.05 7.26
C GLY A 53 12.76 13.85 8.54
N PHE A 54 13.68 13.61 9.47
CA PHE A 54 13.69 14.18 10.81
C PHE A 54 14.65 15.36 10.91
N TYR A 55 14.16 16.49 11.39
CA TYR A 55 14.91 17.75 11.51
C TYR A 55 14.88 18.25 12.95
N ALA A 56 16.03 18.64 13.46
CA ALA A 56 16.15 19.16 14.83
C ALA A 56 15.37 20.47 15.08
N GLY A 57 14.98 21.16 14.02
CA GLY A 57 14.20 22.40 14.09
C GLY A 57 13.47 22.67 12.79
N GLY A 58 12.75 23.78 12.73
CA GLY A 58 12.04 24.18 11.51
C GLY A 58 12.98 24.42 10.32
N LEU A 59 12.46 24.24 9.11
CA LEU A 59 13.16 24.44 7.85
C LEU A 59 12.30 25.24 6.88
N ASN A 60 12.92 25.74 5.80
CA ASN A 60 12.21 26.41 4.71
C ASN A 60 12.37 25.57 3.44
N VAL A 61 11.30 24.95 3.01
CA VAL A 61 11.27 24.05 1.86
C VAL A 61 10.93 24.84 0.61
N ALA A 62 11.80 24.79 -0.38
CA ALA A 62 11.50 25.30 -1.70
C ALA A 62 10.96 24.20 -2.62
N ILE A 63 10.10 24.59 -3.58
CA ILE A 63 9.61 23.70 -4.63
C ILE A 63 10.15 24.18 -5.96
N ASN A 64 10.70 23.27 -6.73
CA ASN A 64 11.10 23.57 -8.11
C ASN A 64 9.85 23.68 -8.99
N VAL A 65 9.64 24.86 -9.58
CA VAL A 65 8.52 25.14 -10.49
C VAL A 65 9.05 25.11 -11.92
N PRO A 66 8.61 24.17 -12.77
CA PRO A 66 9.00 24.17 -14.17
C PRO A 66 8.52 25.45 -14.90
N VAL A 67 9.28 25.88 -15.89
CA VAL A 67 8.89 27.06 -16.70
C VAL A 67 7.54 26.82 -17.37
N GLY A 68 6.65 27.81 -17.27
CA GLY A 68 5.29 27.70 -17.83
C GLY A 68 4.30 26.88 -17.01
N HIS A 69 4.68 26.52 -15.78
CA HIS A 69 3.80 25.80 -14.87
C HIS A 69 3.47 26.64 -13.64
N GLU A 70 2.37 26.32 -12.98
CA GLU A 70 2.11 26.69 -11.60
C GLU A 70 2.15 25.44 -10.71
N VAL A 71 2.51 25.61 -9.44
CA VAL A 71 2.49 24.55 -8.45
C VAL A 71 1.49 24.92 -7.34
N ARG A 72 0.62 23.95 -7.02
CA ARG A 72 -0.29 24.03 -5.88
C ARG A 72 0.15 23.06 -4.81
N TYR A 73 -0.06 23.41 -3.54
CA TYR A 73 0.39 22.57 -2.44
C TYR A 73 -0.57 22.58 -1.25
N THR A 74 -0.42 21.57 -0.39
CA THR A 74 -1.07 21.42 0.91
C THR A 74 -0.02 21.12 1.99
N THR A 75 -0.34 21.36 3.24
CA THR A 75 0.55 21.12 4.39
C THR A 75 -0.07 20.22 5.46
N ASP A 76 -1.23 19.65 5.16
CA ASP A 76 -2.07 18.85 6.05
C ASP A 76 -2.16 17.35 5.63
N GLY A 77 -1.38 16.95 4.61
CA GLY A 77 -1.36 15.60 4.09
C GLY A 77 -2.49 15.28 3.09
N TYR A 78 -3.46 16.18 2.88
CA TYR A 78 -4.48 15.98 1.86
C TYR A 78 -3.96 16.20 0.44
N ALA A 79 -4.59 15.57 -0.53
CA ALA A 79 -4.22 15.71 -1.93
C ALA A 79 -4.43 17.16 -2.41
N PRO A 80 -3.40 17.83 -2.95
CA PRO A 80 -3.55 19.16 -3.53
C PRO A 80 -4.35 19.10 -4.85
N ASN A 81 -5.07 20.17 -5.13
CA ASN A 81 -5.85 20.36 -6.35
C ASN A 81 -5.72 21.81 -6.85
N ALA A 82 -6.41 22.15 -7.94
CA ALA A 82 -6.37 23.49 -8.53
C ALA A 82 -6.84 24.61 -7.57
N GLY A 83 -7.60 24.28 -6.53
CA GLY A 83 -8.05 25.23 -5.50
C GLY A 83 -7.10 25.35 -4.31
N SER A 84 -6.06 24.52 -4.22
CA SER A 84 -5.07 24.52 -3.15
C SER A 84 -4.17 25.76 -3.19
N MET A 85 -3.35 25.96 -2.16
CA MET A 85 -2.45 27.13 -2.07
C MET A 85 -1.49 27.20 -3.26
N LEU A 86 -1.38 28.37 -3.87
CA LEU A 86 -0.41 28.61 -4.93
C LEU A 86 0.99 28.78 -4.33
N TYR A 87 1.95 28.03 -4.85
CA TYR A 87 3.34 28.20 -4.46
C TYR A 87 3.93 29.50 -5.05
N THR A 88 4.39 30.37 -4.16
CA THR A 88 5.00 31.66 -4.55
C THR A 88 6.39 31.88 -3.94
N GLY A 89 6.89 30.95 -3.13
CA GLY A 89 8.18 31.03 -2.47
C GLY A 89 8.30 29.98 -1.36
N ALA A 90 9.49 29.87 -0.76
CA ALA A 90 9.80 28.84 0.24
C ALA A 90 8.76 28.76 1.37
N ILE A 91 8.38 27.53 1.70
CA ILE A 91 7.36 27.19 2.70
C ILE A 91 8.06 26.98 4.03
N ASN A 92 7.66 27.72 5.04
CA ASN A 92 8.18 27.55 6.40
C ASN A 92 7.51 26.32 7.06
N VAL A 93 8.31 25.31 7.38
CA VAL A 93 7.91 24.10 8.11
C VAL A 93 8.43 24.22 9.53
N ALA A 94 7.62 24.72 10.46
CA ALA A 94 7.99 24.94 11.85
C ALA A 94 7.60 23.79 12.79
N THR A 95 6.64 22.98 12.37
CA THR A 95 6.13 21.78 13.08
C THR A 95 6.08 20.61 12.12
N THR A 96 5.94 19.39 12.64
CA THR A 96 5.76 18.20 11.80
C THR A 96 4.67 18.43 10.76
N THR A 97 5.01 18.26 9.49
CA THR A 97 4.20 18.66 8.34
C THR A 97 4.33 17.64 7.23
N VAL A 98 3.21 17.24 6.63
CA VAL A 98 3.19 16.52 5.37
C VAL A 98 2.94 17.52 4.25
N LEU A 99 3.97 17.79 3.47
CA LEU A 99 3.91 18.70 2.33
C LEU A 99 3.62 17.89 1.07
N ARG A 100 2.52 18.24 0.39
CA ARG A 100 2.13 17.62 -0.88
C ARG A 100 1.99 18.68 -1.96
N ALA A 101 2.44 18.39 -3.17
CA ALA A 101 2.44 19.36 -4.26
C ALA A 101 2.11 18.71 -5.61
N ILE A 102 1.40 19.47 -6.45
CA ILE A 102 1.01 19.11 -7.82
C ILE A 102 1.33 20.27 -8.77
N SER A 103 1.76 20.00 -9.98
CA SER A 103 1.98 21.03 -10.99
C SER A 103 0.93 21.00 -12.09
N PHE A 104 0.61 22.19 -12.59
CA PHE A 104 -0.31 22.43 -13.72
C PHE A 104 0.43 23.14 -14.83
N ASP A 105 0.36 22.61 -16.04
CA ASP A 105 0.88 23.24 -17.24
C ASP A 105 -0.05 24.36 -17.72
N LEU A 106 0.40 25.60 -17.65
CA LEU A 106 -0.37 26.77 -18.06
C LEU A 106 -0.62 26.85 -19.58
N SER A 107 0.10 26.09 -20.38
CA SER A 107 -0.15 25.97 -21.82
C SER A 107 -1.33 25.07 -22.16
N GLY A 108 -1.75 24.21 -21.22
CA GLY A 108 -2.81 23.21 -21.41
C GLY A 108 -2.41 22.03 -22.31
N VAL A 109 -1.13 21.84 -22.59
CA VAL A 109 -0.65 20.72 -23.42
C VAL A 109 -0.52 19.44 -22.59
N ASN A 110 -0.17 19.57 -21.30
CA ASN A 110 0.02 18.45 -20.40
C ASN A 110 -1.07 18.42 -19.32
N ALA A 111 -1.51 17.20 -18.98
CA ALA A 111 -2.38 16.94 -17.82
C ALA A 111 -1.65 17.29 -16.51
N PRO A 112 -2.37 17.51 -15.40
CA PRO A 112 -1.76 17.71 -14.10
C PRO A 112 -0.75 16.62 -13.75
N SER A 113 0.32 16.97 -13.04
CA SER A 113 1.36 16.01 -12.65
C SER A 113 0.86 14.95 -11.67
N TYR A 114 1.69 13.96 -11.40
CA TYR A 114 1.57 13.19 -10.17
C TYR A 114 1.86 14.10 -8.96
N ILE A 115 1.41 13.68 -7.78
CA ILE A 115 1.59 14.42 -6.53
C ILE A 115 2.95 14.01 -5.93
N ALA A 116 3.80 15.00 -5.65
CA ALA A 116 4.96 14.82 -4.80
C ALA A 116 4.54 14.93 -3.34
N THR A 117 5.12 14.10 -2.48
CA THR A 117 4.82 14.08 -1.03
C THR A 117 6.12 13.92 -0.24
N ASN A 118 6.32 14.77 0.76
CA ASN A 118 7.38 14.62 1.75
C ASN A 118 6.86 14.91 3.15
N THR A 119 7.18 14.05 4.10
CA THR A 119 6.93 14.30 5.53
C THR A 119 8.19 14.86 6.18
N TYR A 120 8.05 16.01 6.83
CA TYR A 120 9.09 16.66 7.62
C TYR A 120 8.71 16.57 9.09
N PHE A 121 9.42 15.75 9.85
CA PHE A 121 9.29 15.67 11.29
C PHE A 121 10.20 16.71 11.92
N THR A 122 9.63 17.63 12.71
CA THR A 122 10.39 18.72 13.34
C THR A 122 10.31 18.61 14.85
N GLY A 123 11.44 18.85 15.53
CA GLY A 123 11.50 18.80 16.99
C GLY A 123 12.34 17.64 17.52
N ALA A 124 12.12 17.29 18.79
CA ALA A 124 12.95 16.33 19.52
C ALA A 124 12.43 14.89 19.46
N ASP A 125 11.41 14.59 18.66
CA ASP A 125 10.85 13.25 18.57
C ASP A 125 11.87 12.29 17.94
N SER A 126 12.40 11.40 18.76
CA SER A 126 13.26 10.32 18.32
C SER A 126 12.60 8.98 18.63
N HIS A 127 12.58 8.12 17.66
CA HIS A 127 12.02 6.78 17.80
C HIS A 127 13.14 5.74 17.77
N THR A 128 12.94 4.61 18.46
CA THR A 128 13.89 3.48 18.50
C THR A 128 13.53 2.35 17.55
N ILE A 129 12.40 2.50 16.85
CA ILE A 129 11.89 1.60 15.82
C ILE A 129 11.57 2.40 14.55
N SER A 130 11.32 1.70 13.46
CA SER A 130 10.95 2.31 12.17
C SER A 130 9.73 3.22 12.31
N VAL A 131 9.67 4.26 11.49
CA VAL A 131 8.52 5.17 11.40
C VAL A 131 7.90 5.03 10.01
N VAL A 132 6.57 5.03 9.96
CA VAL A 132 5.81 5.08 8.71
C VAL A 132 4.89 6.28 8.75
N SER A 133 5.11 7.19 7.82
CA SER A 133 4.19 8.31 7.57
C SER A 133 3.18 7.90 6.52
N VAL A 134 1.92 8.09 6.83
CA VAL A 134 0.78 7.80 5.97
C VAL A 134 0.03 9.09 5.71
N SER A 135 -0.20 9.41 4.46
CA SER A 135 -0.92 10.62 4.08
C SER A 135 -1.94 10.39 2.98
N GLY A 136 -3.04 11.09 3.05
CA GLY A 136 -4.12 10.97 2.09
C GLY A 136 -5.35 11.75 2.56
N ASN A 137 -6.39 11.74 1.73
CA ASN A 137 -7.66 12.31 2.12
C ASN A 137 -8.29 11.39 3.17
N GLY A 138 -8.50 11.92 4.38
CA GLY A 138 -9.24 11.21 5.42
C GLY A 138 -10.69 10.99 4.96
N GLN A 139 -11.35 10.00 5.54
CA GLN A 139 -12.77 9.79 5.30
C GLN A 139 -13.60 10.90 5.96
N GLU A 140 -14.72 11.29 5.33
CA GLU A 140 -15.62 12.31 5.85
C GLU A 140 -16.23 11.94 7.22
N ASP A 141 -16.29 10.65 7.55
CA ASP A 141 -16.78 10.12 8.82
C ASP A 141 -15.72 10.00 9.93
N GLY A 142 -14.47 10.38 9.65
CA GLY A 142 -13.36 10.31 10.61
C GLY A 142 -12.80 8.90 10.82
N GLU A 143 -13.20 7.94 10.01
CA GLU A 143 -12.76 6.55 10.10
C GLU A 143 -11.49 6.26 9.28
N TRP A 144 -10.46 6.98 9.53
CA TRP A 144 -9.15 6.86 8.90
C TRP A 144 -8.19 5.96 9.72
N PRO A 145 -7.27 5.16 9.10
CA PRO A 145 -7.26 4.72 7.72
C PRO A 145 -8.17 3.51 7.48
N GLY A 146 -8.65 3.37 6.27
CA GLY A 146 -9.42 2.20 5.87
C GLY A 146 -10.87 2.23 6.35
N GLY A 147 -11.69 3.07 5.72
CA GLY A 147 -13.12 3.05 5.94
C GLY A 147 -13.84 1.90 5.25
N TRP A 148 -15.11 1.74 5.58
CA TRP A 148 -15.97 0.74 5.00
C TRP A 148 -16.31 1.08 3.54
N GLY A 149 -15.92 0.22 2.62
CA GLY A 149 -16.54 0.15 1.30
C GLY A 149 -15.83 0.87 0.14
N GLY A 150 -14.56 1.23 0.26
CA GLY A 150 -13.79 1.80 -0.85
C GLY A 150 -12.29 1.71 -0.66
N ASP A 151 -11.58 1.71 -1.77
CA ASP A 151 -10.12 1.87 -1.77
C ASP A 151 -9.81 3.37 -1.67
N GLU A 152 -9.07 3.79 -0.65
CA GLU A 152 -8.71 5.19 -0.43
C GLU A 152 -7.29 5.46 -0.92
N PRO A 153 -7.07 6.48 -1.79
CA PRO A 153 -5.74 6.87 -2.23
C PRO A 153 -4.85 7.30 -1.06
N MET A 154 -3.70 6.64 -0.93
CA MET A 154 -2.80 6.80 0.19
C MET A 154 -1.35 6.83 -0.28
N HIS A 155 -0.57 7.77 0.27
CA HIS A 155 0.88 7.78 0.14
C HIS A 155 1.53 7.31 1.43
N ILE A 156 2.58 6.49 1.33
CA ILE A 156 3.34 6.03 2.50
C ILE A 156 4.83 6.28 2.33
N GLU A 157 5.47 6.69 3.42
CA GLU A 157 6.91 6.89 3.51
C GLU A 157 7.45 6.07 4.68
N PHE A 158 8.50 5.30 4.44
CA PHE A 158 9.18 4.50 5.47
C PHE A 158 10.47 5.19 5.88
N PHE A 159 10.70 5.27 7.18
CA PHE A 159 11.91 5.78 7.78
C PHE A 159 12.53 4.72 8.70
N ASN A 160 13.84 4.58 8.64
CA ASN A 160 14.58 3.71 9.54
C ASN A 160 14.51 4.25 10.99
N ALA A 161 14.82 3.40 11.98
CA ALA A 161 14.86 3.78 13.39
C ALA A 161 15.82 4.96 13.70
N ASN A 162 16.81 5.20 12.85
CA ASN A 162 17.72 6.35 12.96
C ASN A 162 17.19 7.63 12.29
N GLY A 163 15.96 7.60 11.77
CA GLY A 163 15.31 8.73 11.11
C GLY A 163 15.65 8.92 9.63
N SER A 164 16.52 8.10 9.05
CA SER A 164 16.81 8.22 7.61
C SER A 164 15.66 7.70 6.76
N PHE A 165 15.37 8.41 5.69
CA PHE A 165 14.41 7.97 4.67
C PHE A 165 14.81 6.60 4.09
N ARG A 166 13.86 5.75 3.81
CA ARG A 166 14.08 4.40 3.30
C ARG A 166 13.45 4.17 1.93
N VAL A 167 12.16 4.36 1.83
CA VAL A 167 11.38 4.14 0.62
C VAL A 167 10.00 4.78 0.77
N GLU A 168 9.40 5.14 -0.36
CA GLU A 168 8.03 5.63 -0.42
C GLU A 168 7.22 4.88 -1.48
N ALA A 169 5.91 4.95 -1.38
CA ALA A 169 5.00 4.45 -2.40
C ALA A 169 3.64 5.16 -2.33
N THR A 170 2.94 5.18 -3.44
CA THR A 170 1.53 5.60 -3.49
C THR A 170 0.67 4.44 -3.96
N GLY A 171 -0.51 4.32 -3.39
CA GLY A 171 -1.43 3.23 -3.68
C GLY A 171 -2.78 3.44 -3.04
N ASP A 172 -3.49 2.34 -2.85
CA ASP A 172 -4.78 2.30 -2.18
C ASP A 172 -4.65 1.71 -0.78
N SER A 173 -5.57 2.05 0.08
CA SER A 173 -5.77 1.37 1.35
C SER A 173 -7.22 0.95 1.51
N ASN A 174 -7.42 -0.19 2.14
CA ASN A 174 -8.72 -0.63 2.58
C ASN A 174 -8.64 -1.24 3.98
N GLU A 175 -9.79 -1.47 4.57
CA GLU A 175 -9.92 -2.02 5.89
C GLU A 175 -9.27 -3.41 6.01
N HIS A 176 -8.54 -3.65 7.11
CA HIS A 176 -8.01 -4.96 7.47
C HIS A 176 -8.53 -5.38 8.84
N GLY A 177 -9.24 -6.49 8.87
CA GLY A 177 -9.78 -7.09 10.08
C GLY A 177 -11.26 -7.36 9.94
N ASN A 178 -11.87 -7.76 11.03
CA ASN A 178 -13.31 -7.96 11.17
C ASN A 178 -13.78 -7.20 12.41
N ASP A 179 -13.84 -7.84 13.58
CA ASP A 179 -14.28 -7.19 14.82
C ASP A 179 -13.31 -6.07 15.29
N SER A 180 -12.04 -6.15 14.88
CA SER A 180 -11.00 -5.17 15.22
C SER A 180 -11.23 -3.77 14.64
N ASN A 181 -12.14 -3.63 13.69
CA ASN A 181 -12.52 -2.34 13.12
C ASN A 181 -13.36 -1.47 14.07
N ALA A 182 -13.87 -2.05 15.13
CA ALA A 182 -14.50 -1.31 16.21
C ALA A 182 -13.51 -0.50 17.08
N TYR A 183 -12.20 -0.72 16.92
CA TYR A 183 -11.15 -0.05 17.71
C TYR A 183 -10.69 1.23 17.06
N GLY A 184 -10.27 2.21 17.88
CA GLY A 184 -9.79 3.50 17.39
C GLY A 184 -8.51 3.39 16.53
N GLN A 185 -7.64 2.43 16.83
CA GLN A 185 -6.49 2.09 15.97
C GLN A 185 -6.87 0.89 15.09
N ARG A 186 -7.32 1.16 13.89
CA ARG A 186 -7.74 0.14 12.92
C ARG A 186 -6.58 -0.45 12.17
N GLY A 187 -6.70 -1.71 11.77
CA GLY A 187 -5.83 -2.30 10.77
C GLY A 187 -6.22 -1.86 9.37
N PHE A 188 -5.26 -1.76 8.48
CA PHE A 188 -5.50 -1.51 7.06
C PHE A 188 -4.57 -2.34 6.18
N ASP A 189 -5.08 -2.72 5.01
CA ASP A 189 -4.31 -3.25 3.91
C ASP A 189 -3.83 -2.09 3.04
N TYR A 190 -2.59 -2.17 2.58
CA TYR A 190 -2.01 -1.24 1.63
C TYR A 190 -1.66 -1.96 0.34
N VAL A 191 -2.01 -1.37 -0.81
CA VAL A 191 -1.72 -1.91 -2.15
C VAL A 191 -1.08 -0.84 -3.00
N THR A 192 0.19 -1.02 -3.36
CA THR A 192 0.90 -0.10 -4.26
C THR A 192 0.27 -0.11 -5.65
N ARG A 193 0.11 1.07 -6.25
CA ARG A 193 -0.51 1.27 -7.57
C ARG A 193 0.38 2.10 -8.49
N ASP A 194 0.77 1.55 -9.62
CA ASP A 194 1.57 2.23 -10.65
C ASP A 194 0.83 3.43 -11.28
N GLN A 195 -0.50 3.39 -11.38
CA GLN A 195 -1.31 4.50 -11.83
C GLN A 195 -1.29 5.72 -10.89
N MET A 196 -0.72 5.61 -9.71
CA MET A 196 -0.58 6.70 -8.75
C MET A 196 0.83 7.32 -8.72
N GLY A 197 1.69 6.95 -9.69
CA GLY A 197 2.98 7.58 -9.91
C GLY A 197 4.19 6.80 -9.46
N TYR A 198 3.98 5.58 -8.98
CA TYR A 198 5.03 4.67 -8.52
C TYR A 198 4.96 3.33 -9.24
N ASP A 199 5.99 2.51 -9.06
CA ASP A 199 5.96 1.14 -9.51
C ASP A 199 4.82 0.36 -8.82
N TYR A 200 4.43 -0.77 -9.40
CA TYR A 200 3.35 -1.58 -8.84
C TYR A 200 3.69 -2.24 -7.49
N ALA A 201 4.93 -2.12 -7.02
CA ALA A 201 5.40 -2.69 -5.76
C ALA A 201 6.45 -1.78 -5.08
N ILE A 202 6.51 -1.84 -3.76
CA ILE A 202 7.59 -1.25 -2.97
C ILE A 202 8.84 -2.09 -3.20
N GLU A 203 9.92 -1.49 -3.72
CA GLU A 203 11.18 -2.16 -3.98
C GLU A 203 12.22 -1.81 -2.89
N ALA A 204 12.10 -2.46 -1.75
CA ALA A 204 13.03 -2.37 -0.63
C ALA A 204 12.98 -3.64 0.23
N GLN A 205 14.08 -4.02 0.85
CA GLN A 205 14.07 -5.06 1.87
C GLN A 205 13.42 -4.52 3.14
N LEU A 206 12.12 -4.77 3.35
CA LEU A 206 11.37 -4.24 4.49
C LEU A 206 11.61 -5.02 5.79
N PHE A 207 11.90 -6.32 5.71
CA PHE A 207 12.04 -7.21 6.86
C PHE A 207 13.48 -7.69 6.99
N ALA A 208 14.09 -7.48 8.15
CA ALA A 208 15.51 -7.82 8.38
C ALA A 208 15.81 -9.32 8.28
N ILE A 209 14.82 -10.17 8.61
CA ILE A 209 14.99 -11.64 8.64
C ILE A 209 14.64 -12.32 7.29
N LYS A 210 14.16 -11.58 6.31
CA LYS A 210 13.80 -12.08 4.96
C LYS A 210 14.59 -11.35 3.89
N ASP A 211 14.97 -12.06 2.85
CA ASP A 211 15.64 -11.50 1.66
C ASP A 211 14.69 -10.99 0.59
N ARG A 212 13.36 -11.00 0.87
CA ARG A 212 12.35 -10.42 0.01
C ARG A 212 12.48 -8.90 -0.01
N ASN A 213 12.46 -8.32 -1.20
CA ASN A 213 12.65 -6.90 -1.43
C ASN A 213 11.61 -6.29 -2.38
N LYS A 214 10.50 -6.99 -2.60
CA LYS A 214 9.43 -6.54 -3.49
C LYS A 214 8.07 -6.87 -2.89
N PHE A 215 7.24 -5.84 -2.68
CA PHE A 215 5.96 -5.96 -1.99
C PHE A 215 4.92 -5.09 -2.69
N GLN A 216 3.94 -5.71 -3.34
CA GLN A 216 2.79 -4.98 -3.85
C GLN A 216 1.83 -4.65 -2.71
N ARG A 217 1.70 -5.56 -1.74
CA ARG A 217 0.75 -5.46 -0.64
C ARG A 217 1.42 -5.62 0.70
N LEU A 218 0.98 -4.81 1.65
CA LEU A 218 1.33 -4.91 3.06
C LEU A 218 0.07 -4.85 3.93
N ILE A 219 0.17 -5.42 5.12
CA ILE A 219 -0.84 -5.26 6.18
C ILE A 219 -0.24 -4.34 7.25
N PHE A 220 -0.99 -3.35 7.68
CA PHE A 220 -0.69 -2.56 8.87
C PHE A 220 -1.69 -2.93 9.96
N LYS A 221 -1.19 -3.36 11.12
CA LYS A 221 -2.04 -3.87 12.20
C LYS A 221 -1.63 -3.31 13.55
N ALA A 222 -2.59 -2.75 14.27
CA ALA A 222 -2.40 -2.26 15.64
C ALA A 222 -2.77 -3.34 16.68
N ALA A 223 -2.30 -4.57 16.45
CA ALA A 223 -2.50 -5.76 17.30
C ALA A 223 -3.96 -6.21 17.52
N ALA A 224 -4.96 -5.58 16.92
CA ALA A 224 -6.37 -5.94 17.04
C ALA A 224 -6.80 -6.13 18.51
N ASN A 225 -7.30 -7.33 18.89
CA ASN A 225 -7.75 -7.63 20.25
C ASN A 225 -6.61 -7.67 21.29
N ASP A 226 -5.37 -7.67 20.88
CA ASP A 226 -4.20 -7.54 21.77
C ASP A 226 -3.77 -6.08 21.99
N ASN A 227 -4.63 -5.12 21.63
CA ASN A 227 -4.36 -3.69 21.72
C ASN A 227 -4.95 -3.10 23.02
N TYR A 228 -4.14 -2.32 23.73
CA TYR A 228 -4.60 -1.47 24.83
C TYR A 228 -5.40 -0.26 24.25
N PRO A 229 -6.52 0.20 24.87
CA PRO A 229 -7.00 -0.19 26.20
C PRO A 229 -8.08 -1.29 26.23
N PHE A 230 -8.36 -1.95 25.11
CA PHE A 230 -9.49 -2.89 25.02
C PHE A 230 -9.23 -4.20 25.77
N GLU A 231 -8.00 -4.70 25.67
CA GLU A 231 -7.52 -5.83 26.45
C GLU A 231 -6.17 -5.49 27.10
N PRO A 232 -5.83 -6.05 28.26
CA PRO A 232 -4.49 -5.94 28.84
C PRO A 232 -3.53 -6.84 28.05
N GLY A 233 -3.32 -6.50 26.79
CA GLY A 233 -2.51 -7.24 25.84
C GLY A 233 -1.07 -6.77 25.80
N ALA A 234 -0.20 -7.58 25.21
CA ALA A 234 1.22 -7.26 25.03
C ALA A 234 1.51 -6.54 23.72
N HIS A 235 0.51 -6.35 22.83
CA HIS A 235 0.61 -5.75 21.51
C HIS A 235 1.51 -6.51 20.50
N ILE A 236 1.84 -7.76 20.80
CA ILE A 236 2.77 -8.58 20.02
C ILE A 236 2.30 -10.02 19.80
N ARG A 237 1.08 -10.37 20.19
CA ARG A 237 0.59 -11.77 20.20
C ARG A 237 0.73 -12.45 18.84
N ASP A 238 0.22 -11.83 17.79
CA ASP A 238 0.29 -12.37 16.43
C ASP A 238 1.73 -12.45 15.92
N SER A 239 2.49 -11.36 16.04
CA SER A 239 3.88 -11.29 15.57
C SER A 239 4.77 -12.29 16.33
N TYR A 240 4.48 -12.55 17.61
CA TYR A 240 5.16 -13.57 18.40
C TYR A 240 4.92 -14.98 17.83
N VAL A 241 3.65 -15.33 17.53
CA VAL A 241 3.30 -16.64 16.96
C VAL A 241 3.96 -16.85 15.60
N HIS A 242 3.88 -15.85 14.70
CA HIS A 242 4.55 -15.91 13.41
C HIS A 242 6.08 -16.03 13.53
N THR A 243 6.69 -15.33 14.50
CA THR A 243 8.13 -15.44 14.77
C THR A 243 8.51 -16.82 15.30
N LEU A 244 7.66 -17.45 16.13
CA LEU A 244 7.90 -18.82 16.59
C LEU A 244 7.84 -19.81 15.42
N SER A 245 6.85 -19.69 14.55
CA SER A 245 6.75 -20.51 13.32
C SER A 245 8.03 -20.41 12.48
N HIS A 246 8.47 -19.18 12.22
CA HIS A 246 9.71 -18.95 11.48
C HIS A 246 10.94 -19.57 12.15
N LYS A 247 11.09 -19.38 13.45
CA LYS A 247 12.24 -19.94 14.21
C LYS A 247 12.20 -21.46 14.31
N ALA A 248 11.03 -22.05 14.29
CA ALA A 248 10.84 -23.52 14.32
C ALA A 248 10.95 -24.14 12.91
N ASP A 249 11.18 -23.35 11.86
CA ASP A 249 11.19 -23.77 10.45
C ASP A 249 9.93 -24.57 10.08
N LEU A 250 8.77 -24.14 10.60
CA LEU A 250 7.51 -24.72 10.19
C LEU A 250 7.20 -24.35 8.74
N LYS A 251 6.57 -25.26 8.00
CA LYS A 251 6.22 -25.02 6.59
C LYS A 251 4.86 -24.34 6.48
N LEU A 252 4.75 -23.18 7.11
CA LEU A 252 3.56 -22.34 7.13
C LEU A 252 3.85 -21.02 6.41
N ASP A 253 2.82 -20.41 5.87
CA ASP A 253 2.89 -19.06 5.28
C ASP A 253 2.80 -18.02 6.40
N GLU A 254 3.82 -17.99 7.25
CA GLU A 254 3.87 -16.97 8.30
C GLU A 254 4.06 -15.58 7.70
N ARG A 255 3.38 -14.62 8.29
CA ARG A 255 3.46 -13.20 7.94
C ARG A 255 4.58 -12.56 8.73
N THR A 256 5.75 -12.43 8.13
CA THR A 256 6.84 -11.68 8.74
C THR A 256 6.39 -10.27 9.03
N SER A 257 6.72 -9.76 10.21
CA SER A 257 6.32 -8.43 10.67
C SER A 257 7.47 -7.68 11.31
N GLU A 258 7.40 -6.36 11.24
CA GLU A 258 8.22 -5.45 12.04
C GLU A 258 7.34 -4.38 12.67
N SER A 259 7.67 -4.01 13.91
CA SER A 259 6.95 -2.95 14.61
C SER A 259 7.39 -1.57 14.10
N CYS A 260 6.44 -0.66 14.00
CA CYS A 260 6.67 0.72 13.57
C CYS A 260 5.81 1.70 14.37
N ILE A 261 6.22 2.97 14.31
CA ILE A 261 5.37 4.10 14.69
C ILE A 261 4.67 4.58 13.42
N VAL A 262 3.35 4.72 13.48
CA VAL A 262 2.55 5.30 12.40
C VAL A 262 2.22 6.74 12.71
N TYR A 263 2.42 7.61 11.73
CA TYR A 263 1.90 8.97 11.68
C TYR A 263 0.83 9.04 10.58
N LEU A 264 -0.30 9.66 10.87
CA LEU A 264 -1.37 9.94 9.90
C LEU A 264 -1.43 11.45 9.63
N ASN A 265 -1.20 11.85 8.39
CA ASN A 265 -1.18 13.26 8.00
C ASN A 265 -0.33 14.12 8.94
N GLY A 266 0.84 13.61 9.35
CA GLY A 266 1.78 14.29 10.25
C GLY A 266 1.44 14.19 11.74
N LEU A 267 0.33 13.58 12.13
CA LEU A 267 -0.06 13.40 13.52
C LEU A 267 0.36 12.00 14.02
N TYR A 268 0.99 11.95 15.19
CA TYR A 268 1.32 10.69 15.84
C TYR A 268 0.05 9.84 16.06
N TRP A 269 0.04 8.62 15.52
CA TRP A 269 -1.12 7.74 15.61
C TRP A 269 -0.92 6.55 16.53
N GLY A 270 0.31 6.08 16.67
CA GLY A 270 0.66 5.02 17.62
C GLY A 270 1.51 3.90 17.03
N VAL A 271 1.62 2.82 17.81
CA VAL A 271 2.43 1.65 17.46
C VAL A 271 1.59 0.71 16.59
N TYR A 272 2.19 0.26 15.50
CA TYR A 272 1.68 -0.73 14.57
C TYR A 272 2.74 -1.77 14.26
N ASP A 273 2.32 -2.87 13.65
CA ASP A 273 3.18 -3.76 12.87
C ASP A 273 2.85 -3.60 11.39
N TYR A 274 3.85 -3.44 10.52
CA TYR A 274 3.65 -3.75 9.10
C TYR A 274 4.07 -5.19 8.84
N ARG A 275 3.31 -5.87 7.96
CA ARG A 275 3.42 -7.32 7.74
C ARG A 275 3.35 -7.67 6.26
N GLU A 276 3.97 -8.81 5.93
CA GLU A 276 3.71 -9.45 4.64
C GLU A 276 2.23 -9.82 4.50
N LYS A 277 1.76 -9.79 3.26
CA LYS A 277 0.44 -10.30 2.88
C LYS A 277 0.62 -11.53 2.00
N VAL A 278 0.11 -12.68 2.44
CA VAL A 278 0.34 -13.97 1.76
C VAL A 278 -0.38 -14.09 0.42
N ASP A 279 -1.40 -13.29 0.18
CA ASP A 279 -2.10 -13.16 -1.10
C ASP A 279 -1.50 -12.08 -2.03
N ASP A 280 -0.34 -11.53 -1.66
CA ASP A 280 0.45 -10.68 -2.53
C ASP A 280 1.02 -11.48 -3.69
N ILE A 281 0.92 -10.95 -4.90
CA ILE A 281 1.41 -11.59 -6.13
C ILE A 281 2.90 -11.97 -6.05
N ASP A 282 3.70 -11.17 -5.35
CA ASP A 282 5.13 -11.40 -5.21
C ASP A 282 5.47 -12.43 -4.10
N PHE A 283 4.53 -12.77 -3.21
CA PHE A 283 4.75 -13.72 -2.11
C PHE A 283 4.98 -15.14 -2.65
N THR A 284 4.03 -15.67 -3.41
CA THR A 284 4.14 -17.02 -3.96
C THR A 284 5.26 -17.15 -4.98
N THR A 285 5.51 -16.11 -5.76
CA THR A 285 6.65 -16.07 -6.68
C THR A 285 7.97 -16.14 -5.93
N LYS A 286 8.12 -15.39 -4.83
CA LYS A 286 9.36 -15.36 -4.05
C LYS A 286 9.63 -16.66 -3.29
N TYR A 287 8.60 -17.21 -2.62
CA TYR A 287 8.80 -18.32 -1.68
C TYR A 287 8.60 -19.70 -2.31
N TYR A 288 7.86 -19.79 -3.42
CA TYR A 288 7.49 -21.06 -4.07
C TYR A 288 7.85 -21.15 -5.55
N ASP A 289 8.43 -20.08 -6.13
CA ASP A 289 8.69 -19.97 -7.57
C ASP A 289 7.41 -20.22 -8.41
N GLN A 290 6.28 -19.79 -7.86
CA GLN A 290 4.95 -19.94 -8.48
C GLN A 290 4.28 -18.60 -8.69
N PRO A 291 4.10 -18.14 -9.94
CA PRO A 291 3.30 -16.98 -10.24
C PRO A 291 1.84 -17.17 -9.80
N ARG A 292 1.20 -16.11 -9.32
CA ARG A 292 -0.19 -16.08 -8.84
C ARG A 292 -1.19 -16.81 -9.74
N HIS A 293 -1.02 -16.77 -11.06
CA HIS A 293 -1.93 -17.39 -12.01
C HIS A 293 -1.94 -18.93 -11.99
N PHE A 294 -0.98 -19.54 -11.29
CA PHE A 294 -0.83 -21.00 -11.15
C PHE A 294 -1.05 -21.48 -9.72
N VAL A 295 -1.62 -20.63 -8.87
CA VAL A 295 -1.89 -20.93 -7.46
C VAL A 295 -3.38 -20.83 -7.21
N ASP A 296 -3.96 -21.86 -6.61
CA ASP A 296 -5.28 -21.79 -6.00
C ASP A 296 -5.12 -21.29 -4.56
N PHE A 297 -5.78 -20.19 -4.23
CA PHE A 297 -5.73 -19.60 -2.90
C PHE A 297 -7.11 -19.60 -2.27
N LEU A 298 -7.25 -20.43 -1.25
CA LEU A 298 -8.49 -20.60 -0.51
C LEU A 298 -8.38 -19.98 0.87
N LYS A 299 -9.44 -19.33 1.30
CA LYS A 299 -9.59 -18.82 2.68
C LYS A 299 -10.74 -19.53 3.37
N THR A 300 -10.60 -19.73 4.67
CA THR A 300 -11.63 -20.36 5.51
C THR A 300 -11.93 -19.51 6.73
N TRP A 301 -13.21 -19.13 6.87
CA TRP A 301 -13.76 -18.49 8.07
C TRP A 301 -15.24 -18.81 8.17
N GLY A 302 -15.58 -19.88 8.90
CA GLY A 302 -16.95 -20.40 8.96
C GLY A 302 -17.41 -21.12 7.68
N GLY A 303 -16.75 -20.92 6.58
CA GLY A 303 -16.89 -21.57 5.28
C GLY A 303 -15.60 -21.41 4.50
N THR A 304 -15.43 -22.13 3.39
CA THR A 304 -14.27 -22.02 2.51
C THR A 304 -14.70 -21.29 1.24
N TRP A 305 -13.89 -20.32 0.78
CA TRP A 305 -14.09 -19.64 -0.49
C TRP A 305 -12.77 -19.46 -1.24
N GLU A 306 -12.89 -19.31 -2.56
CA GLU A 306 -11.76 -19.03 -3.44
C GLU A 306 -11.43 -17.51 -3.39
N GLU A 307 -10.25 -17.15 -2.93
CA GLU A 307 -9.72 -15.80 -3.09
C GLU A 307 -9.29 -15.57 -4.53
N TYR A 308 -8.61 -16.58 -5.12
CA TYR A 308 -8.36 -16.73 -6.56
C TYR A 308 -8.05 -18.18 -6.88
N GLY A 309 -8.15 -18.54 -8.20
CA GLY A 309 -8.01 -19.88 -8.67
C GLY A 309 -9.31 -20.69 -8.52
N SER A 310 -9.19 -21.95 -8.15
CA SER A 310 -10.30 -22.91 -8.04
C SER A 310 -10.20 -23.77 -6.77
N GLY A 311 -11.33 -24.02 -6.12
CA GLY A 311 -11.41 -24.96 -5.00
C GLY A 311 -11.55 -26.43 -5.40
N ASN A 312 -11.57 -26.77 -6.70
CA ASN A 312 -11.89 -28.12 -7.17
C ASN A 312 -10.96 -29.20 -6.60
N ASP A 313 -9.65 -28.96 -6.59
CA ASP A 313 -8.68 -29.94 -6.09
C ASP A 313 -8.82 -30.12 -4.59
N TRP A 314 -9.07 -29.04 -3.87
CA TRP A 314 -9.35 -29.08 -2.43
C TRP A 314 -10.61 -29.91 -2.13
N TYR A 315 -11.73 -29.64 -2.81
CA TYR A 315 -12.97 -30.38 -2.59
C TYR A 315 -12.85 -31.85 -3.02
N THR A 316 -12.09 -32.13 -4.07
CA THR A 316 -11.78 -33.50 -4.49
C THR A 316 -11.02 -34.25 -3.40
N LEU A 317 -10.00 -33.61 -2.80
CA LEU A 317 -9.24 -34.20 -1.71
C LEU A 317 -10.10 -34.41 -0.45
N VAL A 318 -10.90 -33.41 -0.06
CA VAL A 318 -11.81 -33.49 1.09
C VAL A 318 -12.81 -34.63 0.90
N ASN A 319 -13.41 -34.75 -0.29
CA ASN A 319 -14.34 -35.83 -0.61
C ASN A 319 -13.65 -37.21 -0.55
N PHE A 320 -12.42 -37.31 -1.04
CA PHE A 320 -11.64 -38.55 -0.96
C PHE A 320 -11.41 -38.94 0.53
N VAL A 321 -10.89 -38.01 1.34
CA VAL A 321 -10.61 -38.28 2.78
C VAL A 321 -11.87 -38.67 3.54
N THR A 322 -13.01 -38.07 3.24
CA THR A 322 -14.26 -38.34 3.95
C THR A 322 -15.00 -39.59 3.46
N SER A 323 -14.71 -40.08 2.27
CA SER A 323 -15.39 -41.22 1.64
C SER A 323 -14.59 -42.53 1.67
N GLN A 324 -13.26 -42.45 1.84
CA GLN A 324 -12.38 -43.61 1.82
C GLN A 324 -11.94 -44.03 3.23
N ASP A 325 -11.57 -45.29 3.39
CA ASP A 325 -10.99 -45.79 4.65
C ASP A 325 -9.52 -45.34 4.76
N MET A 326 -9.23 -44.39 5.62
CA MET A 326 -7.88 -43.88 5.86
C MET A 326 -6.99 -44.81 6.68
N THR A 327 -7.49 -45.97 7.15
CA THR A 327 -6.65 -47.03 7.70
C THR A 327 -6.02 -47.90 6.61
N ASP A 328 -6.50 -47.83 5.37
CA ASP A 328 -5.83 -48.39 4.21
C ASP A 328 -4.59 -47.54 3.87
N ALA A 329 -3.43 -48.18 3.87
CA ALA A 329 -2.15 -47.55 3.59
C ALA A 329 -2.12 -46.86 2.21
N ALA A 330 -2.74 -47.42 1.19
CA ALA A 330 -2.75 -46.83 -0.15
C ALA A 330 -3.57 -45.52 -0.19
N ASN A 331 -4.70 -45.49 0.53
CA ASN A 331 -5.49 -44.25 0.65
C ASN A 331 -4.75 -43.16 1.43
N TYR A 332 -4.12 -43.53 2.54
CA TYR A 332 -3.29 -42.63 3.32
C TYR A 332 -2.13 -42.07 2.52
N ASP A 333 -1.39 -42.94 1.81
CA ASP A 333 -0.24 -42.54 0.98
C ASP A 333 -0.67 -41.59 -0.15
N TYR A 334 -1.83 -41.81 -0.77
CA TYR A 334 -2.39 -40.90 -1.76
C TYR A 334 -2.59 -39.50 -1.14
N VAL A 335 -3.24 -39.40 0.01
CA VAL A 335 -3.47 -38.12 0.70
C VAL A 335 -2.13 -37.46 1.06
N ALA A 336 -1.16 -38.23 1.53
CA ALA A 336 0.17 -37.72 1.87
C ALA A 336 0.93 -37.13 0.66
N THR A 337 0.61 -37.60 -0.59
CA THR A 337 1.16 -37.01 -1.80
C THR A 337 0.49 -35.69 -2.20
N GLN A 338 -0.74 -35.44 -1.73
CA GLN A 338 -1.51 -34.24 -2.06
C GLN A 338 -1.31 -33.11 -1.04
N LEU A 339 -0.84 -33.41 0.15
CA LEU A 339 -0.65 -32.47 1.25
C LEU A 339 0.82 -32.41 1.66
N HIS A 340 1.25 -31.24 2.10
CA HIS A 340 2.50 -31.10 2.83
C HIS A 340 2.22 -31.29 4.33
N PRO A 341 2.53 -32.48 4.93
CA PRO A 341 2.06 -32.80 6.29
C PRO A 341 2.53 -31.80 7.36
N LEU A 342 3.76 -31.25 7.21
CA LEU A 342 4.32 -30.26 8.14
C LEU A 342 3.66 -28.87 8.02
N SER A 343 2.81 -28.66 7.03
CA SER A 343 2.01 -27.43 6.89
C SER A 343 0.62 -27.55 7.50
N LEU A 344 0.27 -28.71 8.09
CA LEU A 344 -1.02 -28.96 8.70
C LEU A 344 -0.97 -29.02 10.24
N ILE A 345 0.20 -28.99 10.81
CA ILE A 345 0.45 -29.07 12.24
C ILE A 345 0.72 -27.67 12.78
#